data_a304766fa771624a07a25876f63c45b3
#
_entry.id   a304766fa771624a07a25876f63c45b3
#
_cell.length_a   1.000
_cell.length_b   1.000
_cell.length_c   1.000
_cell.angle_alpha   90.00
_cell.angle_beta   90.00
_cell.angle_gamma   90.00
#
_symmetry.space_group_name_H-M   'P 1'
#
loop_
_entity.id
_entity.type
_entity.pdbx_description
1 polymer ?
#
loop_
_entity_poly.entity_id
_entity_poly.type
_entity_poly.pdbx_seq_one_letter_code
_entity_poly.pdbx_strand_id
1 'polypeptide(L)'
;THFCDPAYTQELRAFYTTAEDAITTHLLAGRDVALVCEGDPLFYGSFMHLYVRLKDRFSVEIVPGVTGMSGCWSAAKAPMAWGDDVLSVLPGTLGRAALVRHLCAADAVVIIKIGANLAKIRAAIAEAGRLSTAIYVEHGTSETETIVPLAVKTGDHAPYFSSILIPGQGRRP
;
A
#
# COMPACT_ATOMS: atom_id res chain seq x y z
N THR A 1 6.16 3.37 -14.70
CA THR A 1 7.44 2.78 -14.31
C THR A 1 7.18 1.36 -13.84
N HIS A 2 7.70 0.39 -14.56
CA HIS A 2 7.44 -1.02 -14.26
C HIS A 2 8.72 -1.65 -13.71
N PHE A 3 8.62 -2.41 -12.64
CA PHE A 3 9.72 -3.25 -12.12
C PHE A 3 10.30 -4.23 -13.16
N CYS A 4 9.66 -4.34 -14.32
CA CYS A 4 10.13 -5.10 -15.47
C CYS A 4 10.99 -4.28 -16.46
N ASP A 5 11.13 -2.96 -16.22
CA ASP A 5 12.01 -2.11 -17.04
C ASP A 5 13.47 -2.29 -16.55
N PRO A 6 14.38 -2.79 -17.41
CA PRO A 6 15.77 -3.02 -17.01
C PRO A 6 16.50 -1.74 -16.59
N ALA A 7 16.23 -0.61 -17.26
CA ALA A 7 16.85 0.69 -16.94
C ALA A 7 16.42 1.16 -15.54
N TYR A 8 15.12 1.13 -15.26
CA TYR A 8 14.58 1.47 -13.93
C TYR A 8 15.11 0.55 -12.82
N THR A 9 15.23 -0.74 -13.11
CA THR A 9 15.78 -1.72 -12.15
C THR A 9 17.26 -1.44 -11.85
N GLN A 10 18.03 -1.02 -12.88
CA GLN A 10 19.44 -0.67 -12.71
C GLN A 10 19.60 0.61 -11.86
N GLU A 11 18.81 1.64 -12.12
CA GLU A 11 18.82 2.88 -11.33
C GLU A 11 18.46 2.61 -9.86
N LEU A 12 17.43 1.80 -9.60
CA LEU A 12 17.07 1.37 -8.25
C LEU A 12 18.20 0.61 -7.55
N ARG A 13 18.87 -0.30 -8.25
CA ARG A 13 20.01 -1.04 -7.69
C ARG A 13 21.15 -0.09 -7.32
N ALA A 14 21.49 0.85 -8.19
CA ALA A 14 22.54 1.84 -7.93
C ALA A 14 22.19 2.70 -6.70
N PHE A 15 20.95 3.18 -6.62
CA PHE A 15 20.47 3.94 -5.47
C PHE A 15 20.61 3.16 -4.15
N TYR A 16 20.11 1.92 -4.10
CA TYR A 16 20.19 1.13 -2.87
C TYR A 16 21.61 0.69 -2.54
N THR A 17 22.52 0.53 -3.52
CA THR A 17 23.93 0.27 -3.26
C THR A 17 24.58 1.48 -2.61
N THR A 18 24.36 2.67 -3.13
CA THR A 18 24.88 3.91 -2.53
C THR A 18 24.35 4.12 -1.10
N ALA A 19 23.07 3.86 -0.88
CA ALA A 19 22.46 3.98 0.44
C ALA A 19 23.03 2.93 1.43
N GLU A 20 23.22 1.68 0.98
CA GLU A 20 23.85 0.61 1.75
C GLU A 20 25.28 0.97 2.17
N ASP A 21 26.10 1.50 1.23
CA ASP A 21 27.48 1.90 1.50
C ASP A 21 27.55 3.03 2.53
N ALA A 22 26.68 4.02 2.41
CA ALA A 22 26.59 5.12 3.36
C ALA A 22 26.23 4.62 4.77
N ILE A 23 25.21 3.78 4.89
CA ILE A 23 24.79 3.17 6.17
C ILE A 23 25.92 2.31 6.75
N THR A 24 26.52 1.46 5.93
CA THR A 24 27.62 0.57 6.33
C THR A 24 28.80 1.36 6.89
N THR A 25 29.15 2.49 6.29
CA THR A 25 30.21 3.37 6.76
C THR A 25 29.96 3.87 8.18
N HIS A 26 28.71 4.23 8.50
CA HIS A 26 28.33 4.64 9.85
C HIS A 26 28.40 3.47 10.86
N LEU A 27 27.83 2.33 10.48
CA LEU A 27 27.77 1.14 11.34
C LEU A 27 29.17 0.59 11.67
N LEU A 28 30.08 0.54 10.68
CA LEU A 28 31.47 0.11 10.90
C LEU A 28 32.25 1.08 11.76
N ALA A 29 31.84 2.33 11.84
CA ALA A 29 32.41 3.32 12.74
C ALA A 29 31.78 3.29 14.16
N GLY A 30 30.97 2.26 14.48
CA GLY A 30 30.33 2.07 15.78
C GLY A 30 29.19 3.05 16.06
N ARG A 31 28.59 3.62 15.03
CA ARG A 31 27.44 4.52 15.16
C ARG A 31 26.15 3.79 14.84
N ASP A 32 25.09 4.10 15.58
CA ASP A 32 23.75 3.65 15.26
C ASP A 32 23.17 4.47 14.10
N VAL A 33 22.34 3.81 13.29
CA VAL A 33 21.62 4.43 12.17
C VAL A 33 20.13 4.14 12.31
N ALA A 34 19.30 5.18 12.35
CA ALA A 34 17.85 5.06 12.31
C ALA A 34 17.30 5.36 10.91
N LEU A 35 16.55 4.43 10.35
CA LEU A 35 15.82 4.60 9.08
C LEU A 35 14.35 4.84 9.37
N VAL A 36 13.87 6.04 9.06
CA VAL A 36 12.48 6.43 9.28
C VAL A 36 11.64 6.08 8.06
N CYS A 37 10.49 5.43 8.27
CA CYS A 37 9.57 5.00 7.24
C CYS A 37 8.16 5.53 7.51
N GLU A 38 7.43 5.87 6.46
CA GLU A 38 5.99 6.13 6.56
C GLU A 38 5.25 4.79 6.59
N GLY A 39 4.44 4.57 7.63
CA GLY A 39 3.71 3.31 7.84
C GLY A 39 4.59 2.20 8.43
N ASP A 40 4.29 0.95 8.11
CA ASP A 40 5.06 -0.20 8.56
C ASP A 40 6.27 -0.44 7.64
N PRO A 41 7.50 -0.57 8.18
CA PRO A 41 8.72 -0.71 7.39
C PRO A 41 8.77 -1.99 6.54
N LEU A 42 8.06 -3.04 6.92
CA LEU A 42 8.03 -4.32 6.21
C LEU A 42 6.81 -4.52 5.31
N PHE A 43 5.95 -3.51 5.18
CA PHE A 43 4.73 -3.61 4.37
C PHE A 43 4.75 -2.62 3.20
N TYR A 44 5.12 -3.09 2.01
CA TYR A 44 5.28 -2.29 0.78
C TYR A 44 6.24 -1.10 0.90
N GLY A 45 7.09 -1.09 1.92
CA GLY A 45 8.05 -0.02 2.21
C GLY A 45 9.38 -0.19 1.47
N SER A 46 10.03 0.92 1.17
CA SER A 46 11.36 0.94 0.54
C SER A 46 12.46 0.38 1.45
N PHE A 47 12.26 0.42 2.77
CA PHE A 47 13.19 -0.13 3.76
C PHE A 47 13.51 -1.61 3.51
N MET A 48 12.55 -2.39 3.02
CA MET A 48 12.77 -3.82 2.76
C MET A 48 13.97 -4.10 1.83
N HIS A 49 14.25 -3.20 0.89
CA HIS A 49 15.41 -3.33 0.00
C HIS A 49 16.76 -3.14 0.72
N LEU A 50 16.81 -2.30 1.75
CA LEU A 50 17.97 -2.12 2.60
C LEU A 50 18.07 -3.23 3.65
N TYR A 51 16.95 -3.62 4.24
CA TYR A 51 16.88 -4.70 5.22
C TYR A 51 17.50 -6.00 4.72
N VAL A 52 17.12 -6.47 3.53
CA VAL A 52 17.66 -7.71 2.97
C VAL A 52 19.16 -7.66 2.64
N ARG A 53 19.74 -6.46 2.50
CA ARG A 53 21.17 -6.24 2.25
C ARG A 53 22.01 -6.15 3.52
N LEU A 54 21.41 -5.70 4.62
CA LEU A 54 22.10 -5.37 5.86
C LEU A 54 21.93 -6.42 6.97
N LYS A 55 20.79 -7.12 7.01
CA LYS A 55 20.36 -7.99 8.12
C LYS A 55 21.34 -9.13 8.47
N ASP A 56 22.11 -9.62 7.51
CA ASP A 56 23.04 -10.73 7.72
C ASP A 56 24.44 -10.22 8.15
N ARG A 57 24.67 -8.91 8.14
CA ARG A 57 25.95 -8.25 8.46
C ARG A 57 25.90 -7.44 9.73
N PHE A 58 24.73 -6.92 10.07
CA PHE A 58 24.53 -6.01 11.21
C PHE A 58 23.26 -6.40 11.98
N SER A 59 23.26 -6.10 13.27
CA SER A 59 22.04 -6.20 14.09
C SER A 59 21.03 -5.16 13.62
N VAL A 60 19.80 -5.59 13.30
CA VAL A 60 18.73 -4.71 12.85
C VAL A 60 17.52 -4.89 13.76
N GLU A 61 17.12 -3.81 14.42
CA GLU A 61 15.87 -3.75 15.17
C GLU A 61 14.80 -3.15 14.28
N ILE A 62 13.60 -3.75 14.29
CA ILE A 62 12.45 -3.28 13.53
C ILE A 62 11.35 -2.87 14.49
N VAL A 63 11.00 -1.59 14.45
CA VAL A 63 9.86 -1.06 15.20
C VAL A 63 8.64 -1.12 14.31
N PRO A 64 7.59 -1.90 14.66
CA PRO A 64 6.37 -1.99 13.88
C PRO A 64 5.69 -0.63 13.76
N GLY A 65 5.11 -0.36 12.60
CA GLY A 65 4.40 0.88 12.32
C GLY A 65 2.92 0.65 12.01
N VAL A 66 2.15 1.73 12.03
CA VAL A 66 0.75 1.72 11.59
C VAL A 66 0.72 1.83 10.07
N THR A 67 0.15 0.83 9.40
CA THR A 67 0.06 0.85 7.93
C THR A 67 -0.85 1.97 7.43
N GLY A 68 -0.55 2.56 6.27
CA GLY A 68 -1.39 3.59 5.68
C GLY A 68 -2.84 3.14 5.44
N MET A 69 -3.06 1.85 5.16
CA MET A 69 -4.41 1.31 5.03
C MET A 69 -5.19 1.34 6.36
N SER A 70 -4.50 1.08 7.49
CA SER A 70 -5.13 1.18 8.83
C SER A 70 -5.53 2.61 9.13
N GLY A 71 -4.68 3.59 8.80
CA GLY A 71 -5.02 5.01 8.88
C GLY A 71 -6.26 5.34 8.03
N CYS A 72 -6.31 4.86 6.79
CA CYS A 72 -7.42 5.12 5.89
C CYS A 72 -8.76 4.57 6.39
N TRP A 73 -8.82 3.30 6.87
CA TRP A 73 -10.11 2.80 7.35
C TRP A 73 -10.53 3.39 8.69
N SER A 74 -9.57 3.81 9.53
CA SER A 74 -9.86 4.54 10.76
C SER A 74 -10.43 5.92 10.45
N ALA A 75 -9.83 6.65 9.52
CA ALA A 75 -10.34 7.94 9.05
C ALA A 75 -11.74 7.80 8.43
N ALA A 76 -11.95 6.80 7.60
CA ALA A 76 -13.25 6.50 7.00
C ALA A 76 -14.29 5.94 8.00
N LYS A 77 -13.90 5.64 9.25
CA LYS A 77 -14.74 4.99 10.26
C LYS A 77 -15.38 3.70 9.71
N ALA A 78 -14.63 2.96 8.90
CA ALA A 78 -15.08 1.77 8.20
C ALA A 78 -14.49 0.49 8.83
N PRO A 79 -15.24 -0.27 9.60
CA PRO A 79 -14.82 -1.61 10.03
C PRO A 79 -14.58 -2.48 8.79
N MET A 80 -13.35 -2.97 8.62
CA MET A 80 -12.95 -3.60 7.36
C MET A 80 -13.29 -5.09 7.27
N ALA A 81 -13.03 -5.83 8.34
CA ALA A 81 -13.22 -7.28 8.33
C ALA A 81 -13.84 -7.75 9.66
N TRP A 82 -14.73 -8.73 9.59
CA TRP A 82 -15.47 -9.27 10.73
C TRP A 82 -15.33 -10.79 10.79
N GLY A 83 -15.09 -11.32 11.97
CA GLY A 83 -15.09 -12.78 12.17
C GLY A 83 -14.19 -13.51 11.17
N ASP A 84 -14.81 -14.27 10.29
CA ASP A 84 -14.13 -15.11 9.28
C ASP A 84 -13.91 -14.41 7.95
N ASP A 85 -14.14 -13.08 7.85
CA ASP A 85 -13.91 -12.33 6.60
C ASP A 85 -12.45 -12.41 6.15
N VAL A 86 -12.24 -12.75 4.90
CA VAL A 86 -10.93 -12.73 4.26
C VAL A 86 -10.63 -11.34 3.74
N LEU A 87 -9.62 -10.68 4.33
CA LEU A 87 -9.11 -9.38 3.86
C LEU A 87 -8.00 -9.57 2.82
N SER A 88 -8.18 -8.99 1.64
CA SER A 88 -7.15 -8.92 0.60
C SER A 88 -6.62 -7.51 0.40
N VAL A 89 -5.28 -7.37 0.30
CA VAL A 89 -4.62 -6.13 -0.07
C VAL A 89 -4.10 -6.24 -1.50
N LEU A 90 -4.61 -5.40 -2.39
CA LEU A 90 -4.33 -5.45 -3.83
C LEU A 90 -3.55 -4.23 -4.30
N PRO A 91 -2.41 -4.40 -4.99
CA PRO A 91 -1.80 -3.29 -5.72
C PRO A 91 -2.67 -2.92 -6.93
N GLY A 92 -3.02 -1.64 -7.07
CA GLY A 92 -3.79 -1.12 -8.22
C GLY A 92 -3.06 -1.26 -9.56
N THR A 93 -1.78 -1.61 -9.55
CA THR A 93 -0.97 -1.92 -10.73
C THR A 93 -1.31 -3.27 -11.38
N LEU A 94 -2.05 -4.14 -10.70
CA LEU A 94 -2.52 -5.41 -11.27
C LEU A 94 -3.35 -5.19 -12.53
N GLY A 95 -3.33 -6.16 -13.44
CA GLY A 95 -4.21 -6.17 -14.59
C GLY A 95 -5.69 -6.31 -14.17
N ARG A 96 -6.62 -5.78 -15.01
CA ARG A 96 -8.07 -5.75 -14.71
C ARG A 96 -8.61 -7.13 -14.34
N ALA A 97 -8.32 -8.17 -15.13
CA ALA A 97 -8.80 -9.53 -14.87
C ALA A 97 -8.34 -10.09 -13.52
N ALA A 98 -7.10 -9.78 -13.11
CA ALA A 98 -6.58 -10.18 -11.79
C ALA A 98 -7.30 -9.42 -10.67
N LEU A 99 -7.53 -8.10 -10.82
CA LEU A 99 -8.30 -7.31 -9.87
C LEU A 99 -9.70 -7.89 -9.68
N VAL A 100 -10.44 -8.15 -10.77
CA VAL A 100 -11.80 -8.73 -10.71
C VAL A 100 -11.79 -10.07 -9.97
N ARG A 101 -10.87 -10.97 -10.32
CA ARG A 101 -10.78 -12.27 -9.66
C ARG A 101 -10.59 -12.15 -8.13
N HIS A 102 -9.68 -11.28 -7.69
CA HIS A 102 -9.44 -11.08 -6.25
C HIS A 102 -10.60 -10.33 -5.56
N LEU A 103 -11.22 -9.38 -6.24
CA LEU A 103 -12.41 -8.68 -5.74
C LEU A 103 -13.62 -9.59 -5.53
N CYS A 104 -13.77 -10.63 -6.36
CA CYS A 104 -14.82 -11.63 -6.22
C CYS A 104 -14.50 -12.69 -5.16
N ALA A 105 -13.21 -12.94 -4.88
CA ALA A 105 -12.79 -14.01 -3.98
C ALA A 105 -12.66 -13.58 -2.51
N ALA A 106 -12.48 -12.29 -2.23
CA ALA A 106 -12.28 -11.77 -0.88
C ALA A 106 -13.53 -11.07 -0.35
N ASP A 107 -13.75 -11.16 0.97
CA ASP A 107 -14.86 -10.48 1.64
C ASP A 107 -14.57 -8.99 1.79
N ALA A 108 -13.39 -8.64 2.24
CA ALA A 108 -12.90 -7.27 2.37
C ALA A 108 -11.69 -7.04 1.47
N VAL A 109 -11.58 -5.84 0.90
CA VAL A 109 -10.45 -5.50 0.03
C VAL A 109 -9.94 -4.09 0.29
N VAL A 110 -8.62 -3.95 0.35
CA VAL A 110 -7.95 -2.65 0.26
C VAL A 110 -7.14 -2.58 -1.03
N ILE A 111 -7.33 -1.52 -1.81
CA ILE A 111 -6.53 -1.29 -3.02
C ILE A 111 -5.60 -0.12 -2.79
N ILE A 112 -4.31 -0.36 -2.94
CA ILE A 112 -3.22 0.62 -2.81
C ILE A 112 -2.53 0.85 -4.16
N LYS A 113 -1.61 1.82 -4.25
CA LYS A 113 -0.87 2.16 -5.49
C LYS A 113 -1.81 2.47 -6.67
N ILE A 114 -2.79 3.33 -6.41
CA ILE A 114 -3.85 3.67 -7.36
C ILE A 114 -3.29 4.53 -8.51
N GLY A 115 -2.84 5.76 -8.22
CA GLY A 115 -2.28 6.69 -9.20
C GLY A 115 -3.10 6.80 -10.48
N ALA A 116 -2.45 6.62 -11.62
CA ALA A 116 -3.09 6.65 -12.94
C ALA A 116 -3.94 5.41 -13.27
N ASN A 117 -4.05 4.44 -12.35
CA ASN A 117 -4.84 3.22 -12.57
C ASN A 117 -6.30 3.36 -12.11
N LEU A 118 -6.73 4.51 -11.60
CA LEU A 118 -8.05 4.70 -10.98
C LEU A 118 -9.21 4.28 -11.91
N ALA A 119 -9.18 4.66 -13.18
CA ALA A 119 -10.20 4.27 -14.15
C ALA A 119 -10.30 2.74 -14.31
N LYS A 120 -9.15 2.06 -14.47
CA LYS A 120 -9.08 0.60 -14.56
C LYS A 120 -9.60 -0.08 -13.29
N ILE A 121 -9.22 0.42 -12.11
CA ILE A 121 -9.64 -0.11 -10.81
C ILE A 121 -11.14 0.07 -10.63
N ARG A 122 -11.68 1.26 -10.92
CA ARG A 122 -13.12 1.54 -10.85
C ARG A 122 -13.91 0.59 -11.73
N ALA A 123 -13.45 0.35 -12.96
CA ALA A 123 -14.10 -0.60 -13.88
C ALA A 123 -14.06 -2.04 -13.33
N ALA A 124 -12.95 -2.48 -12.73
CA ALA A 124 -12.85 -3.81 -12.12
C ALA A 124 -13.78 -3.96 -10.90
N ILE A 125 -13.87 -2.93 -10.06
CA ILE A 125 -14.79 -2.92 -8.89
C ILE A 125 -16.24 -2.95 -9.32
N ALA A 126 -16.60 -2.20 -10.39
CA ALA A 126 -17.95 -2.22 -10.94
C ALA A 126 -18.31 -3.59 -11.54
N GLU A 127 -17.39 -4.23 -12.28
CA GLU A 127 -17.54 -5.57 -12.83
C GLU A 127 -17.72 -6.63 -11.74
N ALA A 128 -17.04 -6.48 -10.61
CA ALA A 128 -17.19 -7.34 -9.43
C ALA A 128 -18.46 -7.03 -8.61
N GLY A 129 -19.30 -6.05 -9.03
CA GLY A 129 -20.54 -5.68 -8.34
C GLY A 129 -20.34 -4.94 -7.01
N ARG A 130 -19.13 -4.40 -6.74
CA ARG A 130 -18.76 -3.85 -5.42
C ARG A 130 -18.63 -2.32 -5.38
N LEU A 131 -19.06 -1.62 -6.45
CA LEU A 131 -18.88 -0.18 -6.54
C LEU A 131 -19.67 0.60 -5.47
N SER A 132 -20.85 0.11 -5.08
CA SER A 132 -21.71 0.77 -4.09
C SER A 132 -21.15 0.75 -2.66
N THR A 133 -20.25 -0.18 -2.36
CA THR A 133 -19.63 -0.33 -1.03
C THR A 133 -18.21 0.21 -0.98
N ALA A 134 -17.65 0.61 -2.14
CA ALA A 134 -16.29 1.08 -2.24
C ALA A 134 -16.15 2.53 -1.76
N ILE A 135 -15.17 2.76 -0.88
CA ILE A 135 -14.83 4.07 -0.31
C ILE A 135 -13.47 4.48 -0.86
N TYR A 136 -13.38 5.66 -1.43
CA TYR A 136 -12.12 6.28 -1.83
C TYR A 136 -11.60 7.16 -0.70
N VAL A 137 -10.35 6.99 -0.33
CA VAL A 137 -9.66 7.78 0.70
C VAL A 137 -8.40 8.38 0.09
N GLU A 138 -8.21 9.67 0.27
CA GLU A 138 -7.06 10.44 -0.16
C GLU A 138 -6.49 11.19 1.03
N HIS A 139 -5.17 11.12 1.24
CA HIS A 139 -4.48 11.73 2.37
C HIS A 139 -5.09 11.39 3.74
N GLY A 140 -5.57 10.16 3.91
CA GLY A 140 -6.23 9.72 5.14
C GLY A 140 -5.40 10.02 6.39
N THR A 141 -6.05 10.53 7.44
CA THR A 141 -5.46 10.99 8.70
C THR A 141 -4.64 12.29 8.62
N SER A 142 -4.60 12.97 7.49
CA SER A 142 -3.97 14.29 7.36
C SER A 142 -5.00 15.41 7.37
N GLU A 143 -4.53 16.67 7.50
CA GLU A 143 -5.39 17.86 7.44
C GLU A 143 -6.09 18.03 6.09
N THR A 144 -5.57 17.41 5.03
CA THR A 144 -6.10 17.49 3.67
C THR A 144 -6.85 16.23 3.25
N GLU A 145 -7.30 15.42 4.22
CA GLU A 145 -7.97 14.18 3.90
C GLU A 145 -9.26 14.39 3.10
N THR A 146 -9.50 13.48 2.17
CA THR A 146 -10.74 13.40 1.41
C THR A 146 -11.26 11.97 1.45
N ILE A 147 -12.51 11.81 1.88
CA ILE A 147 -13.18 10.51 1.99
C ILE A 147 -14.53 10.62 1.29
N VAL A 148 -14.70 9.86 0.23
CA VAL A 148 -15.93 9.85 -0.57
C VAL A 148 -16.27 8.44 -1.05
N PRO A 149 -17.55 8.11 -1.29
CA PRO A 149 -17.89 6.91 -2.04
C PRO A 149 -17.17 6.90 -3.40
N LEU A 150 -16.59 5.77 -3.79
CA LEU A 150 -15.87 5.69 -5.06
C LEU A 150 -16.79 6.01 -6.27
N ALA A 151 -18.07 5.72 -6.16
CA ALA A 151 -19.05 5.99 -7.19
C ALA A 151 -19.18 7.48 -7.56
N VAL A 152 -18.92 8.39 -6.60
CA VAL A 152 -19.02 9.86 -6.83
C VAL A 152 -17.65 10.53 -7.01
N LYS A 153 -16.54 9.80 -6.85
CA LYS A 153 -15.19 10.32 -7.10
C LYS A 153 -15.06 10.68 -8.58
N THR A 154 -14.82 11.95 -8.86
CA THR A 154 -14.60 12.46 -10.21
C THR A 154 -13.15 12.29 -10.67
N GLY A 155 -12.93 12.30 -11.99
CA GLY A 155 -11.61 12.14 -12.60
C GLY A 155 -11.07 10.73 -12.51
N ASP A 156 -9.96 10.48 -13.21
CA ASP A 156 -9.34 9.16 -13.39
C ASP A 156 -7.91 9.07 -12.82
N HIS A 157 -7.53 10.04 -12.03
CA HIS A 157 -6.24 10.09 -11.35
C HIS A 157 -6.43 10.20 -9.83
N ALA A 158 -5.54 9.56 -9.10
CA ALA A 158 -5.45 9.63 -7.65
C ALA A 158 -4.01 10.02 -7.25
N PRO A 159 -3.80 10.84 -6.20
CA PRO A 159 -2.48 11.13 -5.69
C PRO A 159 -1.82 9.87 -5.10
N TYR A 160 -0.53 9.99 -4.77
CA TYR A 160 0.25 8.87 -4.23
C TYR A 160 -0.37 8.31 -2.94
N PHE A 161 -0.75 9.20 -2.02
CA PHE A 161 -1.38 8.82 -0.76
C PHE A 161 -2.90 8.65 -0.93
N SER A 162 -3.29 7.59 -1.62
CA SER A 162 -4.70 7.22 -1.80
C SER A 162 -4.91 5.72 -1.69
N SER A 163 -6.07 5.34 -1.19
CA SER A 163 -6.51 3.96 -1.05
C SER A 163 -7.99 3.82 -1.41
N ILE A 164 -8.39 2.65 -1.86
CA ILE A 164 -9.80 2.28 -1.97
C ILE A 164 -10.07 1.17 -0.97
N LEU A 165 -11.10 1.37 -0.16
CA LEU A 165 -11.55 0.44 0.87
C LEU A 165 -12.86 -0.18 0.41
N ILE A 166 -12.96 -1.49 0.50
CA ILE A 166 -14.18 -2.25 0.25
C ILE A 166 -14.40 -3.13 1.49
N PRO A 167 -15.18 -2.65 2.47
CA PRO A 167 -15.43 -3.39 3.70
C PRO A 167 -16.16 -4.71 3.44
N GLY A 168 -15.82 -5.71 4.23
CA GLY A 168 -16.56 -6.96 4.30
C GLY A 168 -17.95 -6.74 4.87
N GLN A 169 -18.88 -7.58 4.47
CA GLN A 169 -20.26 -7.50 4.96
C GLN A 169 -20.50 -8.35 6.22
N GLY A 170 -19.56 -9.21 6.57
CA GLY A 170 -19.45 -10.06 7.75
C GLY A 170 -20.74 -10.55 8.40
N ARG A 171 -20.68 -11.66 9.11
CA ARG A 171 -21.77 -12.06 9.99
C ARG A 171 -21.72 -11.17 11.23
N ARG A 172 -22.69 -10.26 11.34
CA ARG A 172 -22.87 -9.45 12.53
C ARG A 172 -23.75 -10.21 13.52
N PRO A 173 -23.48 -10.13 14.84
CA PRO A 173 -24.35 -10.70 15.85
C PRO A 173 -25.73 -10.04 15.84
#